data_dd52fcca70b2806f2293ac278b41f3d4
#
_entry.id   dd52fcca70b2806f2293ac278b41f3d4
#
_cell.length_a   1.000
_cell.length_b   1.000
_cell.length_c   1.000
_cell.angle_alpha   90.00
_cell.angle_beta   90.00
_cell.angle_gamma   90.00
#
_symmetry.space_group_name_H-M   'P 1'
#
loop_
_entity.id
_entity.type
_entity.pdbx_description
1 polymer ?
#
loop_
_entity_poly.entity_id
_entity_poly.type
_entity_poly.pdbx_seq_one_letter_code
_entity_poly.pdbx_strand_id
1 'polypeptide(L)'
;LETLVEQALLKGIQPSPQWILILGSYKALHHYQWCGQLGLTEDLQAVLAMQVFEPHQERHLKTEIPILQELSNKVSSKVREQYELNPYPRWIDLGLSLSPAPIDKVVKVLKVRLFENSIVEVKAPTILIAGCGTGQHSIDTAVRFKNATVLAIDLSLSSLAYAQRKTEELGVQNLEYMQADLLDLGQLNKTFDIIESSGVLHHMESPMAGWKVLVSCLKSGGLMKIGLYSELARQHIVKMREEIQQLNMGTDDIGIKRFRNDVIRSKAPHHQLIISSPDFHSMGSLRDLLFHVQEHRFTIPQIQQCLTELGLNFCGFEVGTITQDFKRTNSGEDDAYDLIKWHAYEQ
;
A
#
# COMPACT_ATOMS: atom_id res chain seq x y z
N LEU A 1 13.20 -21.26 -27.65
CA LEU A 1 14.28 -20.76 -26.79
C LEU A 1 14.41 -21.56 -25.51
N GLU A 2 13.31 -21.83 -24.79
CA GLU A 2 13.33 -22.62 -23.54
C GLU A 2 14.07 -23.95 -23.72
N THR A 3 13.66 -24.75 -24.73
CA THR A 3 14.31 -26.02 -25.04
C THR A 3 15.82 -25.90 -25.36
N LEU A 4 16.22 -24.82 -26.04
CA LEU A 4 17.61 -24.55 -26.33
C LEU A 4 18.44 -24.25 -25.09
N VAL A 5 17.85 -23.49 -24.16
CA VAL A 5 18.45 -23.20 -22.84
C VAL A 5 18.62 -24.49 -22.04
N GLU A 6 17.58 -25.30 -21.95
CA GLU A 6 17.62 -26.61 -21.27
C GLU A 6 18.69 -27.51 -21.84
N GLN A 7 18.78 -27.65 -23.18
CA GLN A 7 19.78 -28.47 -23.84
C GLN A 7 21.22 -27.97 -23.62
N ALA A 8 21.42 -26.65 -23.56
CA ALA A 8 22.70 -26.05 -23.25
C ALA A 8 23.16 -26.43 -21.83
N LEU A 9 22.26 -26.21 -20.84
CA LEU A 9 22.52 -26.49 -19.43
C LEU A 9 22.77 -27.99 -19.17
N LEU A 10 22.01 -28.87 -19.81
CA LEU A 10 22.26 -30.35 -19.75
C LEU A 10 23.64 -30.72 -20.24
N LYS A 11 24.23 -29.96 -21.15
CA LYS A 11 25.60 -30.14 -21.64
C LYS A 11 26.66 -29.40 -20.81
N GLY A 12 26.26 -28.77 -19.70
CA GLY A 12 27.15 -27.94 -18.86
C GLY A 12 27.57 -26.62 -19.51
N ILE A 13 26.85 -26.18 -20.55
CA ILE A 13 27.11 -24.93 -21.28
C ILE A 13 26.17 -23.87 -20.78
N GLN A 14 26.69 -22.71 -20.35
CA GLN A 14 25.85 -21.56 -19.99
C GLN A 14 25.22 -20.98 -21.27
N PRO A 15 23.87 -20.75 -21.22
CA PRO A 15 23.16 -20.15 -22.35
C PRO A 15 23.57 -18.69 -22.55
N SER A 16 23.40 -18.18 -23.78
CA SER A 16 23.62 -16.77 -24.08
C SER A 16 22.74 -15.88 -23.19
N PRO A 17 23.28 -14.79 -22.58
CA PRO A 17 22.50 -13.81 -21.80
C PRO A 17 21.26 -13.30 -22.53
N GLN A 18 21.37 -13.07 -23.85
CA GLN A 18 20.26 -12.59 -24.67
C GLN A 18 19.07 -13.56 -24.65
N TRP A 19 19.32 -14.88 -24.67
CA TRP A 19 18.24 -15.86 -24.59
C TRP A 19 17.51 -15.83 -23.25
N ILE A 20 18.25 -15.65 -22.17
CA ILE A 20 17.70 -15.52 -20.81
C ILE A 20 16.88 -14.25 -20.67
N LEU A 21 17.39 -13.11 -21.16
CA LEU A 21 16.67 -11.83 -21.14
C LEU A 21 15.37 -11.92 -21.96
N ILE A 22 15.40 -12.54 -23.13
CA ILE A 22 14.20 -12.75 -23.95
C ILE A 22 13.19 -13.63 -23.17
N LEU A 23 13.59 -14.76 -22.61
CA LEU A 23 12.69 -15.62 -21.84
C LEU A 23 12.13 -14.89 -20.62
N GLY A 24 12.96 -14.17 -19.88
CA GLY A 24 12.56 -13.36 -18.72
C GLY A 24 11.58 -12.21 -19.04
N SER A 25 11.52 -11.76 -20.32
CA SER A 25 10.52 -10.78 -20.75
C SER A 25 9.14 -11.36 -21.00
N TYR A 26 9.01 -12.66 -21.18
CA TYR A 26 7.73 -13.35 -21.38
C TYR A 26 7.20 -14.04 -20.13
N LYS A 27 8.09 -14.61 -19.32
CA LYS A 27 7.77 -15.35 -18.10
C LYS A 27 8.88 -15.16 -17.09
N ALA A 28 8.53 -14.85 -15.84
CA ALA A 28 9.53 -14.65 -14.80
C ALA A 28 10.45 -15.88 -14.64
N LEU A 29 11.74 -15.63 -14.54
CA LEU A 29 12.76 -16.69 -14.61
C LEU A 29 12.63 -17.73 -13.49
N HIS A 30 12.15 -17.35 -12.29
CA HIS A 30 11.94 -18.29 -11.18
C HIS A 30 10.86 -19.35 -11.45
N HIS A 31 10.08 -19.23 -12.52
CA HIS A 31 9.13 -20.26 -12.95
C HIS A 31 9.73 -21.33 -13.85
N TYR A 32 11.00 -21.17 -14.27
CA TYR A 32 11.72 -22.19 -15.01
C TYR A 32 12.50 -23.08 -14.05
N GLN A 33 12.38 -24.41 -14.18
CA GLN A 33 13.03 -25.37 -13.28
C GLN A 33 14.56 -25.27 -13.29
N TRP A 34 15.11 -24.83 -14.39
CA TRP A 34 16.56 -24.69 -14.60
C TRP A 34 17.13 -23.34 -14.11
N CYS A 35 16.30 -22.42 -13.60
CA CYS A 35 16.77 -21.07 -13.25
C CYS A 35 17.93 -21.05 -12.24
N GLY A 36 17.98 -22.03 -11.32
CA GLY A 36 19.08 -22.18 -10.35
C GLY A 36 20.41 -22.64 -10.94
N GLN A 37 20.44 -23.04 -12.22
CA GLN A 37 21.66 -23.48 -12.93
C GLN A 37 22.32 -22.35 -13.73
N LEU A 38 21.69 -21.17 -13.78
CA LEU A 38 22.20 -20.01 -14.50
C LEU A 38 23.40 -19.41 -13.78
N GLY A 39 24.49 -19.20 -14.54
CA GLY A 39 25.68 -18.51 -14.07
C GLY A 39 25.41 -17.01 -13.90
N LEU A 40 25.95 -16.44 -12.81
CA LEU A 40 25.90 -15.01 -12.56
C LEU A 40 26.93 -14.30 -13.46
N THR A 41 26.46 -13.59 -14.47
CA THR A 41 27.26 -12.71 -15.32
C THR A 41 26.86 -11.26 -15.13
N GLU A 42 27.72 -10.31 -15.48
CA GLU A 42 27.43 -8.88 -15.38
C GLU A 42 26.13 -8.52 -16.11
N ASP A 43 25.95 -9.06 -17.34
CA ASP A 43 24.77 -8.83 -18.18
C ASP A 43 23.44 -9.37 -17.57
N LEU A 44 23.51 -10.40 -16.71
CA LEU A 44 22.36 -11.05 -16.13
C LEU A 44 22.11 -10.67 -14.67
N GLN A 45 23.07 -10.02 -14.01
CA GLN A 45 23.05 -9.77 -12.57
C GLN A 45 21.73 -9.13 -12.11
N ALA A 46 21.30 -8.02 -12.73
CA ALA A 46 20.09 -7.31 -12.34
C ALA A 46 18.82 -8.14 -12.56
N VAL A 47 18.74 -8.87 -13.68
CA VAL A 47 17.58 -9.70 -14.00
C VAL A 47 17.50 -10.93 -13.10
N LEU A 48 18.62 -11.58 -12.84
CA LEU A 48 18.66 -12.72 -11.93
C LEU A 48 18.39 -12.31 -10.49
N ALA A 49 18.89 -11.14 -10.05
CA ALA A 49 18.53 -10.59 -8.75
C ALA A 49 17.00 -10.46 -8.63
N MET A 50 16.38 -9.70 -9.53
CA MET A 50 14.95 -9.39 -9.48
C MET A 50 14.04 -10.59 -9.75
N GLN A 51 14.43 -11.49 -10.68
CA GLN A 51 13.53 -12.56 -11.13
C GLN A 51 13.84 -13.95 -10.54
N VAL A 52 14.96 -14.11 -9.84
CA VAL A 52 15.33 -15.41 -9.24
C VAL A 52 15.64 -15.26 -7.75
N PHE A 53 16.64 -14.44 -7.38
CA PHE A 53 17.12 -14.40 -6.00
C PHE A 53 16.15 -13.74 -5.05
N GLU A 54 15.62 -12.56 -5.39
CA GLU A 54 14.61 -11.85 -4.58
C GLU A 54 13.33 -12.68 -4.35
N PRO A 55 12.71 -13.32 -5.37
CA PRO A 55 11.58 -14.21 -5.15
C PRO A 55 11.90 -15.44 -4.31
N HIS A 56 13.14 -15.94 -4.34
CA HIS A 56 13.57 -17.03 -3.46
C HIS A 56 13.69 -16.58 -2.01
N GLN A 57 14.30 -15.41 -1.76
CA GLN A 57 14.41 -14.81 -0.44
C GLN A 57 13.01 -14.51 0.14
N GLU A 58 12.11 -13.90 -0.66
CA GLU A 58 10.73 -13.62 -0.24
C GLU A 58 9.98 -14.89 0.16
N ARG A 59 10.18 -16.01 -0.54
CA ARG A 59 9.58 -17.30 -0.15
C ARG A 59 10.10 -17.82 1.19
N HIS A 60 11.36 -17.61 1.51
CA HIS A 60 11.94 -17.95 2.80
C HIS A 60 11.37 -17.06 3.90
N LEU A 61 11.39 -15.74 3.72
CA LEU A 61 10.88 -14.76 4.67
C LEU A 61 9.41 -14.99 5.04
N LYS A 62 8.58 -15.47 4.11
CA LYS A 62 7.18 -15.84 4.43
C LYS A 62 7.05 -16.86 5.55
N THR A 63 8.04 -17.74 5.73
CA THR A 63 8.00 -18.76 6.79
C THR A 63 8.44 -18.24 8.15
N GLU A 64 9.05 -17.05 8.18
CA GLU A 64 9.59 -16.42 9.39
C GLU A 64 8.67 -15.33 9.95
N ILE A 65 7.80 -14.76 9.09
CA ILE A 65 6.87 -13.70 9.51
C ILE A 65 5.85 -14.26 10.50
N PRO A 66 5.74 -13.68 11.70
CA PRO A 66 4.76 -14.11 12.69
C PRO A 66 3.33 -13.87 12.21
N ILE A 67 2.43 -14.78 12.58
CA ILE A 67 1.00 -14.73 12.27
C ILE A 67 0.25 -14.52 13.58
N LEU A 68 -0.60 -13.50 13.67
CA LEU A 68 -1.38 -13.21 14.87
C LEU A 68 -2.42 -14.31 15.10
N GLN A 69 -3.22 -14.61 14.06
CA GLN A 69 -4.15 -15.73 14.01
C GLN A 69 -4.57 -16.07 12.57
N GLU A 70 -5.23 -17.22 12.39
CA GLU A 70 -5.81 -17.60 11.11
C GLU A 70 -6.97 -16.67 10.72
N LEU A 71 -7.02 -16.27 9.46
CA LEU A 71 -8.04 -15.36 8.94
C LEU A 71 -9.40 -16.06 8.83
N SER A 72 -10.39 -15.52 9.50
CA SER A 72 -11.75 -16.06 9.53
C SER A 72 -12.75 -15.23 8.70
N ASN A 73 -12.50 -13.94 8.47
CA ASN A 73 -13.39 -13.07 7.72
C ASN A 73 -13.32 -13.35 6.21
N LYS A 74 -14.50 -13.53 5.57
CA LYS A 74 -14.60 -13.88 4.14
C LYS A 74 -14.11 -12.77 3.20
N VAL A 75 -14.36 -11.49 3.54
CA VAL A 75 -13.89 -10.36 2.72
C VAL A 75 -12.38 -10.23 2.85
N SER A 76 -11.84 -10.26 4.07
CA SER A 76 -10.41 -10.28 4.34
C SER A 76 -9.69 -11.41 3.59
N SER A 77 -10.28 -12.62 3.56
CA SER A 77 -9.72 -13.76 2.82
C SER A 77 -9.63 -13.49 1.31
N LYS A 78 -10.65 -12.89 0.69
CA LYS A 78 -10.63 -12.54 -0.74
C LYS A 78 -9.62 -11.43 -1.04
N VAL A 79 -9.55 -10.41 -0.18
CA VAL A 79 -8.57 -9.33 -0.29
C VAL A 79 -7.16 -9.91 -0.15
N ARG A 80 -6.92 -10.79 0.83
CA ARG A 80 -5.66 -11.51 0.97
C ARG A 80 -5.29 -12.28 -0.30
N GLU A 81 -6.20 -13.07 -0.89
CA GLU A 81 -5.93 -13.82 -2.12
C GLU A 81 -5.45 -12.89 -3.25
N GLN A 82 -6.07 -11.73 -3.42
CA GLN A 82 -5.68 -10.76 -4.42
C GLN A 82 -4.23 -10.29 -4.24
N TYR A 83 -3.86 -9.88 -3.02
CA TYR A 83 -2.51 -9.37 -2.73
C TYR A 83 -1.47 -10.48 -2.53
N GLU A 84 -1.89 -11.69 -2.18
CA GLU A 84 -1.00 -12.85 -2.10
C GLU A 84 -0.49 -13.25 -3.50
N LEU A 85 -1.35 -13.15 -4.52
CA LEU A 85 -0.99 -13.38 -5.92
C LEU A 85 -0.27 -12.18 -6.55
N ASN A 86 -0.63 -10.97 -6.15
CA ASN A 86 -0.15 -9.73 -6.76
C ASN A 86 0.19 -8.70 -5.68
N PRO A 87 1.33 -8.84 -4.97
CA PRO A 87 1.78 -7.83 -4.01
C PRO A 87 1.86 -6.45 -4.65
N TYR A 88 1.26 -5.44 -4.00
CA TYR A 88 1.12 -4.08 -4.54
C TYR A 88 1.35 -3.00 -3.46
N PRO A 89 1.97 -1.87 -3.84
CA PRO A 89 2.73 -1.63 -5.08
C PRO A 89 4.09 -2.34 -5.07
N ARG A 90 4.60 -2.82 -6.20
CA ARG A 90 6.02 -3.23 -6.30
C ARG A 90 6.86 -2.02 -6.66
N TRP A 91 7.68 -1.60 -5.73
CA TRP A 91 8.55 -0.43 -5.87
C TRP A 91 10.03 -0.84 -5.81
N ILE A 92 10.90 -0.05 -6.42
CA ILE A 92 12.35 -0.33 -6.49
C ILE A 92 13.10 0.54 -5.48
N ASP A 93 12.82 1.83 -5.48
CA ASP A 93 13.47 2.84 -4.65
C ASP A 93 12.43 3.77 -4.02
N LEU A 94 12.71 4.26 -2.81
CA LEU A 94 11.81 5.14 -2.06
C LEU A 94 12.31 6.57 -1.95
N GLY A 95 13.58 6.86 -2.29
CA GLY A 95 14.16 8.18 -2.09
C GLY A 95 14.07 8.65 -0.64
N LEU A 96 14.31 7.77 0.34
CA LEU A 96 14.11 8.03 1.76
C LEU A 96 14.95 9.18 2.26
N SER A 97 14.33 10.08 3.02
CA SER A 97 15.05 11.05 3.84
C SER A 97 15.44 10.39 5.17
N LEU A 98 16.71 10.05 5.33
CA LEU A 98 17.25 9.44 6.56
C LEU A 98 17.54 10.50 7.65
N SER A 99 16.58 11.39 7.91
CA SER A 99 16.69 12.45 8.91
C SER A 99 15.58 12.30 9.96
N PRO A 100 15.66 11.29 10.86
CA PRO A 100 14.61 11.04 11.83
C PRO A 100 14.43 12.25 12.78
N ALA A 101 13.18 12.64 12.97
CA ALA A 101 12.82 13.80 13.77
C ALA A 101 11.91 13.43 14.96
N PRO A 102 11.97 14.15 16.07
CA PRO A 102 11.03 13.98 17.17
C PRO A 102 9.62 14.42 16.73
N ILE A 103 8.58 13.91 17.42
CA ILE A 103 7.17 14.09 17.05
C ILE A 103 6.81 15.58 16.86
N ASP A 104 7.30 16.47 17.74
CA ASP A 104 7.02 17.92 17.67
C ASP A 104 7.46 18.54 16.35
N LYS A 105 8.59 18.11 15.78
CA LYS A 105 9.05 18.56 14.47
C LYS A 105 8.22 17.98 13.34
N VAL A 106 7.91 16.69 13.40
CA VAL A 106 7.07 16.04 12.38
C VAL A 106 5.69 16.67 12.32
N VAL A 107 5.03 16.88 13.46
CA VAL A 107 3.73 17.53 13.56
C VAL A 107 3.75 18.95 12.97
N LYS A 108 4.80 19.74 13.24
CA LYS A 108 4.96 21.09 12.67
C LYS A 108 5.11 21.05 11.14
N VAL A 109 5.90 20.13 10.61
CA VAL A 109 6.08 19.98 9.15
C VAL A 109 4.78 19.57 8.47
N LEU A 110 4.05 18.62 9.06
CA LEU A 110 2.76 18.14 8.57
C LEU A 110 1.61 19.12 8.84
N LYS A 111 1.84 20.19 9.62
CA LYS A 111 0.83 21.18 10.02
C LYS A 111 -0.38 20.53 10.70
N VAL A 112 -0.14 19.54 11.54
CA VAL A 112 -1.17 18.85 12.32
C VAL A 112 -1.56 19.73 13.51
N ARG A 113 -2.86 19.93 13.72
CA ARG A 113 -3.40 20.59 14.91
C ARG A 113 -3.45 19.60 16.07
N LEU A 114 -2.80 19.92 17.16
CA LEU A 114 -2.86 19.11 18.37
C LEU A 114 -3.96 19.63 19.32
N PHE A 115 -4.77 18.72 19.87
CA PHE A 115 -5.75 19.00 20.90
C PHE A 115 -5.18 18.73 22.29
N GLU A 116 -4.20 17.83 22.38
CA GLU A 116 -3.41 17.54 23.56
C GLU A 116 -1.92 17.55 23.22
N ASN A 117 -1.12 18.14 24.11
CA ASN A 117 0.33 18.24 23.89
C ASN A 117 1.13 17.06 24.43
N SER A 118 0.51 16.11 25.15
CA SER A 118 1.17 14.95 25.75
C SER A 118 1.92 14.11 24.72
N ILE A 119 1.44 14.01 23.50
CA ILE A 119 2.06 13.23 22.42
C ILE A 119 3.46 13.76 22.04
N VAL A 120 3.73 15.06 22.10
CA VAL A 120 5.05 15.62 21.75
C VAL A 120 6.11 15.39 22.83
N GLU A 121 5.70 15.01 24.02
CA GLU A 121 6.60 14.63 25.11
C GLU A 121 7.14 13.19 24.97
N VAL A 122 6.51 12.37 24.11
CA VAL A 122 6.92 10.98 23.87
C VAL A 122 8.25 10.96 23.12
N LYS A 123 9.30 10.40 23.75
CA LYS A 123 10.67 10.36 23.19
C LYS A 123 10.97 9.13 22.34
N ALA A 124 10.22 8.05 22.56
CA ALA A 124 10.35 6.77 21.86
C ALA A 124 8.93 6.26 21.50
N PRO A 125 8.31 6.81 20.42
CA PRO A 125 6.95 6.45 20.10
C PRO A 125 6.83 5.01 19.62
N THR A 126 5.74 4.36 20.02
CA THR A 126 5.28 3.09 19.48
C THR A 126 4.27 3.38 18.37
N ILE A 127 4.50 2.84 17.16
CA ILE A 127 3.71 3.15 15.98
C ILE A 127 3.16 1.87 15.39
N LEU A 128 1.87 1.88 15.03
CA LEU A 128 1.23 0.81 14.26
C LEU A 128 0.96 1.27 12.84
N ILE A 129 1.39 0.48 11.87
CA ILE A 129 0.98 0.62 10.47
C ILE A 129 0.01 -0.52 10.14
N ALA A 130 -1.26 -0.20 9.99
CA ALA A 130 -2.30 -1.17 9.69
C ALA A 130 -2.58 -1.22 8.18
N GLY A 131 -2.24 -2.34 7.54
CA GLY A 131 -2.27 -2.55 6.11
C GLY A 131 -1.07 -1.90 5.41
N CYS A 132 0.13 -2.43 5.68
CA CYS A 132 1.38 -1.85 5.19
C CYS A 132 1.70 -2.23 3.74
N GLY A 133 0.98 -3.19 3.15
CA GLY A 133 1.26 -3.71 1.81
C GLY A 133 2.72 -4.13 1.68
N THR A 134 3.36 -3.68 0.62
CA THR A 134 4.79 -3.96 0.33
C THR A 134 5.78 -3.06 1.09
N GLY A 135 5.34 -2.41 2.16
CA GLY A 135 6.23 -1.77 3.15
C GLY A 135 6.65 -0.34 2.85
N GLN A 136 6.26 0.25 1.72
CA GLN A 136 6.66 1.62 1.37
C GLN A 136 6.34 2.63 2.48
N HIS A 137 5.09 2.62 2.93
CA HIS A 137 4.61 3.51 3.99
C HIS A 137 5.26 3.21 5.35
N SER A 138 5.38 1.92 5.72
CA SER A 138 5.95 1.54 7.00
C SER A 138 7.44 1.87 7.12
N ILE A 139 8.21 1.68 6.04
CA ILE A 139 9.63 2.04 5.99
C ILE A 139 9.82 3.55 6.11
N ASP A 140 9.04 4.34 5.34
CA ASP A 140 9.09 5.81 5.42
C ASP A 140 8.75 6.30 6.85
N THR A 141 7.74 5.72 7.49
CA THR A 141 7.37 6.06 8.88
C THR A 141 8.47 5.66 9.87
N ALA A 142 9.07 4.47 9.71
CA ALA A 142 10.14 4.01 10.60
C ALA A 142 11.38 4.91 10.58
N VAL A 143 11.73 5.48 9.43
CA VAL A 143 12.87 6.39 9.29
C VAL A 143 12.52 7.86 9.61
N ARG A 144 11.24 8.21 9.63
CA ARG A 144 10.73 9.56 9.90
C ARG A 144 10.78 9.92 11.37
N PHE A 145 10.41 9.00 12.26
CA PHE A 145 10.30 9.27 13.67
C PHE A 145 11.53 8.81 14.45
N LYS A 146 12.13 9.74 15.20
CA LYS A 146 13.30 9.46 16.03
C LYS A 146 12.96 8.50 17.15
N ASN A 147 13.79 7.45 17.33
CA ASN A 147 13.65 6.41 18.36
C ASN A 147 12.31 5.66 18.33
N ALA A 148 11.59 5.67 17.23
CA ALA A 148 10.34 4.93 17.09
C ALA A 148 10.58 3.42 17.09
N THR A 149 9.59 2.66 17.60
CA THR A 149 9.42 1.22 17.31
C THR A 149 8.14 1.08 16.51
N VAL A 150 8.24 0.46 15.33
CA VAL A 150 7.12 0.34 14.38
C VAL A 150 6.72 -1.13 14.26
N LEU A 151 5.44 -1.41 14.43
CA LEU A 151 4.82 -2.68 14.05
C LEU A 151 3.99 -2.45 12.80
N ALA A 152 4.26 -3.18 11.73
CA ALA A 152 3.51 -3.12 10.49
C ALA A 152 2.76 -4.44 10.26
N ILE A 153 1.47 -4.34 10.00
CA ILE A 153 0.63 -5.52 9.73
C ILE A 153 0.03 -5.47 8.34
N ASP A 154 -0.17 -6.64 7.76
CA ASP A 154 -0.92 -6.84 6.51
C ASP A 154 -1.57 -8.22 6.47
N LEU A 155 -2.55 -8.40 5.58
CA LEU A 155 -3.20 -9.69 5.33
C LEU A 155 -2.32 -10.65 4.52
N SER A 156 -1.47 -10.10 3.62
CA SER A 156 -0.70 -10.85 2.63
C SER A 156 0.73 -11.11 3.10
N LEU A 157 1.08 -12.39 3.29
CA LEU A 157 2.46 -12.80 3.55
C LEU A 157 3.38 -12.48 2.37
N SER A 158 2.88 -12.51 1.12
CA SER A 158 3.66 -12.10 -0.05
C SER A 158 4.05 -10.63 0.01
N SER A 159 3.11 -9.75 0.41
CA SER A 159 3.38 -8.32 0.59
C SER A 159 4.36 -8.08 1.73
N LEU A 160 4.16 -8.76 2.86
CA LEU A 160 5.03 -8.64 4.04
C LEU A 160 6.45 -9.15 3.78
N ALA A 161 6.61 -10.26 3.06
CA ALA A 161 7.93 -10.79 2.70
C ALA A 161 8.69 -9.83 1.79
N TYR A 162 8.00 -9.21 0.82
CA TYR A 162 8.57 -8.14 0.01
C TYR A 162 8.99 -6.95 0.88
N ALA A 163 8.12 -6.51 1.78
CA ALA A 163 8.38 -5.40 2.70
C ALA A 163 9.60 -5.69 3.60
N GLN A 164 9.67 -6.89 4.18
CA GLN A 164 10.77 -7.28 5.06
C GLN A 164 12.09 -7.33 4.29
N ARG A 165 12.14 -7.95 3.09
CA ARG A 165 13.33 -7.95 2.24
C ARG A 165 13.83 -6.53 1.96
N LYS A 166 12.92 -5.63 1.60
CA LYS A 166 13.25 -4.22 1.33
C LYS A 166 13.73 -3.48 2.59
N THR A 167 13.16 -3.77 3.73
CA THR A 167 13.59 -3.22 5.03
C THR A 167 15.02 -3.64 5.37
N GLU A 168 15.35 -4.92 5.16
CA GLU A 168 16.70 -5.45 5.34
C GLU A 168 17.69 -4.82 4.34
N GLU A 169 17.32 -4.72 3.06
CA GLU A 169 18.11 -4.07 1.99
C GLU A 169 18.45 -2.61 2.34
N LEU A 170 17.49 -1.88 2.93
CA LEU A 170 17.66 -0.49 3.34
C LEU A 170 18.30 -0.32 4.73
N GLY A 171 18.56 -1.41 5.46
CA GLY A 171 19.19 -1.40 6.79
C GLY A 171 18.32 -0.80 7.90
N VAL A 172 16.99 -0.78 7.75
CA VAL A 172 16.06 -0.26 8.77
C VAL A 172 15.90 -1.32 9.88
N GLN A 173 16.12 -0.93 11.15
CA GLN A 173 16.22 -1.87 12.28
C GLN A 173 15.06 -1.77 13.28
N ASN A 174 14.22 -0.75 13.17
CA ASN A 174 13.17 -0.42 14.14
C ASN A 174 11.76 -0.72 13.60
N LEU A 175 11.64 -1.67 12.67
CA LEU A 175 10.41 -2.04 11.99
C LEU A 175 10.24 -3.56 12.02
N GLU A 176 9.13 -4.01 12.57
CA GLU A 176 8.72 -5.42 12.65
C GLU A 176 7.46 -5.63 11.81
N TYR A 177 7.35 -6.82 11.21
CA TYR A 177 6.21 -7.23 10.38
C TYR A 177 5.43 -8.37 11.01
N MET A 178 4.10 -8.38 10.84
CA MET A 178 3.22 -9.45 11.31
C MET A 178 2.03 -9.63 10.35
N GLN A 179 1.69 -10.86 10.03
CA GLN A 179 0.40 -11.12 9.35
C GLN A 179 -0.74 -11.02 10.37
N ALA A 180 -1.68 -10.13 10.09
CA ALA A 180 -2.87 -9.96 10.92
C ALA A 180 -4.04 -9.36 10.12
N ASP A 181 -5.26 -9.77 10.46
CA ASP A 181 -6.46 -8.99 10.11
C ASP A 181 -6.55 -7.81 11.08
N LEU A 182 -6.86 -6.64 10.57
CA LEU A 182 -7.06 -5.44 11.37
C LEU A 182 -8.16 -5.66 12.44
N LEU A 183 -9.18 -6.46 12.13
CA LEU A 183 -10.27 -6.79 13.04
C LEU A 183 -9.82 -7.58 14.27
N ASP A 184 -8.69 -8.26 14.19
CA ASP A 184 -8.15 -9.11 15.26
C ASP A 184 -7.11 -8.42 16.16
N LEU A 185 -6.78 -7.15 15.88
CA LEU A 185 -5.74 -6.39 16.59
C LEU A 185 -5.95 -6.30 18.12
N GLY A 186 -7.19 -6.39 18.59
CA GLY A 186 -7.49 -6.44 20.02
C GLY A 186 -6.75 -7.57 20.77
N GLN A 187 -6.38 -8.66 20.07
CA GLN A 187 -5.65 -9.79 20.64
C GLN A 187 -4.18 -9.48 20.95
N LEU A 188 -3.60 -8.44 20.32
CA LEU A 188 -2.25 -8.00 20.62
C LEU A 188 -2.11 -7.49 22.07
N ASN A 189 -3.22 -7.02 22.68
CA ASN A 189 -3.20 -6.36 24.00
C ASN A 189 -2.11 -5.25 24.08
N LYS A 190 -1.91 -4.52 22.97
CA LYS A 190 -0.96 -3.43 22.83
C LYS A 190 -1.69 -2.14 22.43
N THR A 191 -1.17 -1.02 22.93
CA THR A 191 -1.61 0.31 22.49
C THR A 191 -0.44 1.10 21.92
N PHE A 192 -0.74 2.02 21.00
CA PHE A 192 0.25 2.75 20.22
C PHE A 192 0.07 4.26 20.38
N ASP A 193 1.18 4.99 20.33
CA ASP A 193 1.20 6.45 20.37
C ASP A 193 0.70 7.04 19.04
N ILE A 194 1.03 6.36 17.93
CA ILE A 194 0.64 6.75 16.58
C ILE A 194 0.11 5.52 15.85
N ILE A 195 -1.00 5.69 15.10
CA ILE A 195 -1.53 4.65 14.21
C ILE A 195 -1.69 5.26 12.81
N GLU A 196 -1.14 4.59 11.81
CA GLU A 196 -1.33 4.98 10.41
C GLU A 196 -1.99 3.83 9.64
N SER A 197 -3.06 4.13 8.90
CA SER A 197 -3.76 3.18 8.03
C SER A 197 -4.21 3.88 6.74
N SER A 198 -3.60 3.52 5.64
CA SER A 198 -3.86 4.15 4.35
C SER A 198 -4.08 3.06 3.29
N GLY A 199 -5.17 3.17 2.52
CA GLY A 199 -5.50 2.15 1.53
C GLY A 199 -6.16 0.89 2.11
N VAL A 200 -6.78 0.94 3.30
CA VAL A 200 -7.26 -0.26 4.00
C VAL A 200 -8.76 -0.19 4.34
N LEU A 201 -9.17 0.79 5.15
CA LEU A 201 -10.52 0.83 5.69
C LEU A 201 -11.60 0.81 4.61
N HIS A 202 -11.34 1.47 3.49
CA HIS A 202 -12.29 1.52 2.38
C HIS A 202 -12.40 0.20 1.59
N HIS A 203 -11.56 -0.79 1.89
CA HIS A 203 -11.63 -2.15 1.32
C HIS A 203 -12.25 -3.17 2.27
N MET A 204 -12.57 -2.79 3.50
CA MET A 204 -13.19 -3.66 4.48
C MET A 204 -14.70 -3.83 4.22
N GLU A 205 -15.29 -4.91 4.69
CA GLU A 205 -16.75 -5.09 4.66
C GLU A 205 -17.46 -3.97 5.44
N SER A 206 -16.93 -3.62 6.61
CA SER A 206 -17.38 -2.49 7.44
C SER A 206 -16.19 -1.61 7.81
N PRO A 207 -15.96 -0.49 7.10
CA PRO A 207 -14.89 0.47 7.42
C PRO A 207 -14.93 0.95 8.87
N MET A 208 -16.14 1.22 9.39
CA MET A 208 -16.33 1.69 10.75
C MET A 208 -15.95 0.64 11.80
N ALA A 209 -16.18 -0.65 11.55
CA ALA A 209 -15.75 -1.71 12.45
C ALA A 209 -14.23 -1.74 12.56
N GLY A 210 -13.52 -1.66 11.43
CA GLY A 210 -12.07 -1.56 11.43
C GLY A 210 -11.57 -0.30 12.13
N TRP A 211 -12.18 0.84 11.86
CA TRP A 211 -11.77 2.09 12.49
C TRP A 211 -11.96 2.06 14.02
N LYS A 212 -13.05 1.47 14.52
CA LYS A 212 -13.27 1.24 15.97
C LYS A 212 -12.16 0.39 16.60
N VAL A 213 -11.71 -0.64 15.91
CA VAL A 213 -10.57 -1.46 16.39
C VAL A 213 -9.30 -0.64 16.46
N LEU A 214 -8.98 0.15 15.42
CA LEU A 214 -7.81 1.03 15.45
C LEU A 214 -7.87 2.02 16.62
N VAL A 215 -9.04 2.63 16.88
CA VAL A 215 -9.23 3.55 18.01
C VAL A 215 -9.01 2.85 19.35
N SER A 216 -9.45 1.60 19.50
CA SER A 216 -9.22 0.83 20.73
C SER A 216 -7.74 0.51 20.99
N CYS A 217 -6.91 0.53 19.94
CA CYS A 217 -5.47 0.35 20.02
C CYS A 217 -4.71 1.67 20.17
N LEU A 218 -5.38 2.82 20.07
CA LEU A 218 -4.74 4.14 20.21
C LEU A 218 -4.67 4.56 21.67
N LYS A 219 -3.52 5.03 22.12
CA LYS A 219 -3.39 5.66 23.45
C LYS A 219 -4.18 6.97 23.49
N SER A 220 -4.65 7.34 24.69
CA SER A 220 -5.28 8.66 24.89
C SER A 220 -4.31 9.77 24.49
N GLY A 221 -4.79 10.78 23.77
CA GLY A 221 -3.98 11.86 23.20
C GLY A 221 -3.08 11.45 22.03
N GLY A 222 -3.14 10.18 21.58
CA GLY A 222 -2.38 9.67 20.43
C GLY A 222 -2.85 10.24 19.10
N LEU A 223 -2.04 10.05 18.06
CA LEU A 223 -2.32 10.53 16.70
C LEU A 223 -2.71 9.38 15.77
N MET A 224 -3.67 9.64 14.87
CA MET A 224 -4.08 8.67 13.86
C MET A 224 -4.06 9.31 12.47
N LYS A 225 -3.41 8.63 11.49
CA LYS A 225 -3.45 8.98 10.07
C LYS A 225 -4.30 7.94 9.34
N ILE A 226 -5.38 8.40 8.68
CA ILE A 226 -6.29 7.54 7.91
C ILE A 226 -6.35 8.02 6.47
N GLY A 227 -6.07 7.11 5.53
CA GLY A 227 -6.25 7.34 4.10
C GLY A 227 -7.55 6.72 3.60
N LEU A 228 -8.47 7.54 3.08
CA LEU A 228 -9.76 7.13 2.55
C LEU A 228 -9.93 7.62 1.10
N TYR A 229 -10.81 6.96 0.36
CA TYR A 229 -11.18 7.41 -0.98
C TYR A 229 -12.32 8.43 -0.94
N SER A 230 -12.12 9.57 -1.62
CA SER A 230 -13.18 10.59 -1.82
C SER A 230 -14.26 10.09 -2.77
N GLU A 231 -15.52 10.25 -2.40
CA GLU A 231 -16.67 9.97 -3.28
C GLU A 231 -16.60 10.81 -4.56
N LEU A 232 -16.31 12.12 -4.46
CA LEU A 232 -16.28 13.02 -5.60
C LEU A 232 -15.07 12.78 -6.51
N ALA A 233 -13.87 12.62 -5.94
CA ALA A 233 -12.65 12.44 -6.72
C ALA A 233 -12.63 11.13 -7.52
N ARG A 234 -13.36 10.10 -7.08
CA ARG A 234 -13.36 8.77 -7.72
C ARG A 234 -14.52 8.50 -8.67
N GLN A 235 -15.31 9.51 -9.05
CA GLN A 235 -16.47 9.32 -9.94
C GLN A 235 -16.09 8.70 -11.30
N HIS A 236 -14.93 9.02 -11.84
CA HIS A 236 -14.42 8.38 -13.06
C HIS A 236 -14.10 6.89 -12.86
N ILE A 237 -13.58 6.51 -11.70
CA ILE A 237 -13.33 5.10 -11.32
C ILE A 237 -14.65 4.34 -11.19
N VAL A 238 -15.67 4.95 -10.58
CA VAL A 238 -17.02 4.35 -10.44
C VAL A 238 -17.56 3.98 -11.82
N LYS A 239 -17.53 4.92 -12.77
CA LYS A 239 -17.98 4.66 -14.14
C LYS A 239 -17.21 3.51 -14.80
N MET A 240 -15.89 3.46 -14.65
CA MET A 240 -15.06 2.37 -15.17
C MET A 240 -15.46 1.01 -14.58
N ARG A 241 -15.70 0.94 -13.27
CA ARG A 241 -16.12 -0.30 -12.58
C ARG A 241 -17.52 -0.74 -13.01
N GLU A 242 -18.44 0.20 -13.22
CA GLU A 242 -19.78 -0.08 -13.79
C GLU A 242 -19.69 -0.67 -15.19
N GLU A 243 -18.84 -0.14 -16.06
CA GLU A 243 -18.60 -0.68 -17.41
C GLU A 243 -18.00 -2.09 -17.35
N ILE A 244 -17.01 -2.34 -16.49
CA ILE A 244 -16.42 -3.66 -16.28
C ILE A 244 -17.51 -4.67 -15.88
N GLN A 245 -18.39 -4.28 -14.97
CA GLN A 245 -19.49 -5.12 -14.51
C GLN A 245 -20.52 -5.39 -15.61
N GLN A 246 -20.94 -4.35 -16.36
CA GLN A 246 -21.90 -4.46 -17.46
C GLN A 246 -21.37 -5.34 -18.60
N LEU A 247 -20.07 -5.25 -18.91
CA LEU A 247 -19.41 -6.05 -19.92
C LEU A 247 -19.07 -7.48 -19.44
N ASN A 248 -19.35 -7.78 -18.16
CA ASN A 248 -19.00 -9.06 -17.53
C ASN A 248 -17.54 -9.45 -17.79
N MET A 249 -16.63 -8.47 -17.67
CA MET A 249 -15.21 -8.66 -17.96
C MET A 249 -14.55 -9.59 -16.96
N GLY A 250 -13.74 -10.53 -17.46
CA GLY A 250 -12.92 -11.38 -16.61
C GLY A 250 -11.88 -10.58 -15.84
N THR A 251 -11.62 -11.01 -14.60
CA THR A 251 -10.60 -10.43 -13.72
C THR A 251 -9.21 -11.05 -13.88
N ASP A 252 -9.06 -11.96 -14.84
CA ASP A 252 -7.81 -12.56 -15.24
C ASP A 252 -6.95 -11.60 -16.10
N ASP A 253 -5.67 -11.92 -16.25
CA ASP A 253 -4.73 -11.07 -17.00
C ASP A 253 -5.18 -10.82 -18.46
N ILE A 254 -5.84 -11.78 -19.08
CA ILE A 254 -6.30 -11.67 -20.46
C ILE A 254 -7.46 -10.67 -20.54
N GLY A 255 -8.43 -10.79 -19.64
CA GLY A 255 -9.57 -9.86 -19.56
C GLY A 255 -9.12 -8.43 -19.27
N ILE A 256 -8.22 -8.25 -18.28
CA ILE A 256 -7.69 -6.93 -17.92
C ILE A 256 -6.89 -6.31 -19.08
N LYS A 257 -6.04 -7.07 -19.77
CA LYS A 257 -5.29 -6.59 -20.95
C LYS A 257 -6.23 -6.18 -22.08
N ARG A 258 -7.29 -6.95 -22.33
CA ARG A 258 -8.30 -6.63 -23.35
C ARG A 258 -9.01 -5.33 -23.00
N PHE A 259 -9.53 -5.20 -21.79
CA PHE A 259 -10.19 -3.99 -21.32
C PHE A 259 -9.26 -2.76 -21.40
N ARG A 260 -8.02 -2.87 -20.94
CA ARG A 260 -7.02 -1.79 -21.06
C ARG A 260 -6.83 -1.34 -22.50
N ASN A 261 -6.75 -2.26 -23.47
CA ASN A 261 -6.60 -1.92 -24.87
C ASN A 261 -7.85 -1.21 -25.43
N ASP A 262 -9.04 -1.59 -24.98
CA ASP A 262 -10.29 -0.93 -25.39
C ASP A 262 -10.35 0.50 -24.80
N VAL A 263 -9.97 0.69 -23.54
CA VAL A 263 -9.86 1.99 -22.89
C VAL A 263 -8.87 2.92 -23.62
N ILE A 264 -7.68 2.42 -24.01
CA ILE A 264 -6.67 3.21 -24.75
C ILE A 264 -7.24 3.75 -26.08
N ARG A 265 -8.09 2.99 -26.74
CA ARG A 265 -8.71 3.39 -28.03
C ARG A 265 -9.93 4.29 -27.88
N SER A 266 -10.45 4.39 -26.66
CA SER A 266 -11.66 5.15 -26.36
C SER A 266 -11.38 6.65 -26.25
N LYS A 267 -12.39 7.47 -26.62
CA LYS A 267 -12.38 8.93 -26.44
C LYS A 267 -13.29 9.39 -25.30
N ALA A 268 -13.88 8.47 -24.54
CA ALA A 268 -14.73 8.81 -23.42
C ALA A 268 -13.95 9.61 -22.35
N PRO A 269 -14.50 10.69 -21.79
CA PRO A 269 -13.76 11.56 -20.85
C PRO A 269 -13.21 10.82 -19.64
N HIS A 270 -13.97 9.91 -19.03
CA HIS A 270 -13.54 9.13 -17.88
C HIS A 270 -12.43 8.12 -18.24
N HIS A 271 -12.40 7.59 -19.48
CA HIS A 271 -11.28 6.78 -19.98
C HIS A 271 -10.01 7.61 -20.14
N GLN A 272 -10.12 8.84 -20.63
CA GLN A 272 -8.95 9.72 -20.77
C GLN A 272 -8.38 10.12 -19.40
N LEU A 273 -9.23 10.32 -18.38
CA LEU A 273 -8.78 10.56 -17.02
C LEU A 273 -8.01 9.37 -16.44
N ILE A 274 -8.49 8.14 -16.66
CA ILE A 274 -7.82 6.95 -16.13
C ILE A 274 -6.47 6.68 -16.82
N ILE A 275 -6.37 6.93 -18.13
CA ILE A 275 -5.13 6.78 -18.90
C ILE A 275 -4.04 7.75 -18.38
N SER A 276 -4.41 8.92 -17.86
CA SER A 276 -3.47 9.87 -17.27
C SER A 276 -2.95 9.44 -15.89
N SER A 277 -3.58 8.44 -15.25
CA SER A 277 -3.11 7.89 -13.97
C SER A 277 -1.89 6.98 -14.17
N PRO A 278 -0.83 7.14 -13.37
CA PRO A 278 0.30 6.19 -13.37
C PRO A 278 -0.14 4.73 -13.15
N ASP A 279 -1.20 4.52 -12.36
CA ASP A 279 -1.72 3.20 -12.02
C ASP A 279 -2.33 2.45 -13.22
N PHE A 280 -2.72 3.17 -14.28
CA PHE A 280 -3.25 2.54 -15.49
C PHE A 280 -2.19 1.72 -16.25
N HIS A 281 -0.92 2.08 -16.13
CA HIS A 281 0.15 1.55 -16.97
C HIS A 281 0.74 0.22 -16.52
N SER A 282 0.60 -0.15 -15.24
CA SER A 282 1.02 -1.46 -14.74
C SER A 282 -0.19 -2.39 -14.52
N MET A 283 0.00 -3.70 -14.73
CA MET A 283 -1.09 -4.67 -14.53
C MET A 283 -1.51 -4.80 -13.07
N GLY A 284 -0.54 -4.74 -12.14
CA GLY A 284 -0.79 -4.81 -10.70
C GLY A 284 -1.59 -3.60 -10.21
N SER A 285 -1.14 -2.39 -10.58
CA SER A 285 -1.81 -1.13 -10.21
C SER A 285 -3.21 -1.03 -10.82
N LEU A 286 -3.36 -1.40 -12.10
CA LEU A 286 -4.65 -1.38 -12.78
C LEU A 286 -5.64 -2.37 -12.15
N ARG A 287 -5.16 -3.54 -11.75
CA ARG A 287 -5.96 -4.54 -11.03
C ARG A 287 -6.46 -3.98 -9.70
N ASP A 288 -5.60 -3.35 -8.92
CA ASP A 288 -5.95 -2.71 -7.67
C ASP A 288 -6.96 -1.58 -7.88
N LEU A 289 -6.71 -0.72 -8.88
CA LEU A 289 -7.51 0.48 -9.16
C LEU A 289 -8.95 0.16 -9.60
N LEU A 290 -9.13 -0.82 -10.51
CA LEU A 290 -10.41 -1.08 -11.18
C LEU A 290 -11.08 -2.40 -10.81
N PHE A 291 -10.31 -3.41 -10.40
CA PHE A 291 -10.81 -4.77 -10.22
C PHE A 291 -10.76 -5.23 -8.74
N HIS A 292 -10.54 -4.29 -7.81
CA HIS A 292 -10.56 -4.60 -6.39
C HIS A 292 -11.93 -5.16 -5.95
N VAL A 293 -11.90 -6.15 -5.04
CA VAL A 293 -13.10 -6.89 -4.58
C VAL A 293 -14.12 -5.97 -3.92
N GLN A 294 -13.67 -5.03 -3.08
CA GLN A 294 -14.50 -4.15 -2.26
C GLN A 294 -13.93 -2.74 -2.26
N GLU A 295 -14.80 -1.73 -2.44
CA GLU A 295 -14.42 -0.32 -2.33
C GLU A 295 -15.56 0.51 -1.74
N HIS A 296 -15.29 1.17 -0.63
CA HIS A 296 -16.11 2.23 -0.06
C HIS A 296 -15.50 3.59 -0.38
N ARG A 297 -16.34 4.60 -0.55
CA ARG A 297 -15.93 5.98 -0.76
C ARG A 297 -16.61 6.86 0.29
N PHE A 298 -15.98 7.96 0.65
CA PHE A 298 -16.42 8.83 1.72
C PHE A 298 -16.59 10.24 1.22
N THR A 299 -17.68 10.89 1.64
CA THR A 299 -17.83 12.34 1.60
C THR A 299 -17.25 12.95 2.88
N ILE A 300 -16.88 14.23 2.85
CA ILE A 300 -16.40 14.93 4.04
C ILE A 300 -17.42 14.92 5.20
N PRO A 301 -18.73 15.11 4.97
CA PRO A 301 -19.73 14.94 6.04
C PRO A 301 -19.76 13.55 6.67
N GLN A 302 -19.58 12.48 5.87
CA GLN A 302 -19.47 11.13 6.42
C GLN A 302 -18.22 10.95 7.28
N ILE A 303 -17.07 11.52 6.86
CA ILE A 303 -15.86 11.52 7.69
C ILE A 303 -16.11 12.24 9.01
N GLN A 304 -16.77 13.41 9.00
CA GLN A 304 -17.11 14.15 10.20
C GLN A 304 -18.00 13.33 11.15
N GLN A 305 -18.99 12.62 10.60
CA GLN A 305 -19.85 11.73 11.37
C GLN A 305 -19.03 10.58 12.01
N CYS A 306 -18.14 9.95 11.24
CA CYS A 306 -17.26 8.89 11.77
C CYS A 306 -16.38 9.40 12.92
N LEU A 307 -15.76 10.57 12.77
CA LEU A 307 -14.93 11.16 13.82
C LEU A 307 -15.74 11.45 15.09
N THR A 308 -16.95 11.98 14.95
CA THR A 308 -17.86 12.23 16.08
C THR A 308 -18.23 10.93 16.81
N GLU A 309 -18.60 9.88 16.06
CA GLU A 309 -18.96 8.56 16.63
C GLU A 309 -17.78 7.90 17.35
N LEU A 310 -16.57 8.13 16.87
CA LEU A 310 -15.33 7.54 17.40
C LEU A 310 -14.71 8.39 18.52
N GLY A 311 -15.23 9.58 18.81
CA GLY A 311 -14.65 10.50 19.78
C GLY A 311 -13.29 11.06 19.36
N LEU A 312 -13.07 11.22 18.05
CA LEU A 312 -11.83 11.73 17.46
C LEU A 312 -11.97 13.19 17.05
N ASN A 313 -10.87 13.93 17.17
CA ASN A 313 -10.77 15.31 16.69
C ASN A 313 -10.06 15.35 15.32
N PHE A 314 -10.56 16.17 14.40
CA PHE A 314 -9.92 16.40 13.11
C PHE A 314 -8.68 17.28 13.26
N CYS A 315 -7.51 16.71 12.99
CA CYS A 315 -6.22 17.37 13.13
C CYS A 315 -5.71 18.02 11.82
N GLY A 316 -6.42 17.87 10.72
CA GLY A 316 -6.08 18.40 9.40
C GLY A 316 -5.87 17.32 8.34
N PHE A 317 -5.87 17.73 7.06
CA PHE A 317 -5.45 16.87 5.95
C PHE A 317 -3.95 16.93 5.76
N GLU A 318 -3.37 15.85 5.20
CA GLU A 318 -1.95 15.81 4.85
C GLU A 318 -1.58 16.93 3.87
N VAL A 319 -0.44 17.58 4.11
CA VAL A 319 0.00 18.72 3.30
C VAL A 319 0.34 18.28 1.88
N GLY A 320 -0.28 18.93 0.90
CA GLY A 320 -0.07 18.65 -0.52
C GLY A 320 -0.56 19.82 -1.39
N THR A 321 -0.63 19.60 -2.70
CA THR A 321 -1.10 20.62 -3.65
C THR A 321 -2.53 21.06 -3.36
N ILE A 322 -3.42 20.14 -3.04
CA ILE A 322 -4.83 20.42 -2.71
C ILE A 322 -4.94 21.30 -1.45
N THR A 323 -4.18 21.01 -0.40
CA THR A 323 -4.19 21.84 0.82
C THR A 323 -3.60 23.21 0.59
N GLN A 324 -2.64 23.37 -0.32
CA GLN A 324 -2.12 24.65 -0.72
C GLN A 324 -3.13 25.46 -1.53
N ASP A 325 -3.88 24.81 -2.42
CA ASP A 325 -4.91 25.43 -3.23
C ASP A 325 -6.10 25.88 -2.37
N PHE A 326 -6.57 25.00 -1.46
CA PHE A 326 -7.58 25.34 -0.47
C PHE A 326 -7.25 26.64 0.30
N LYS A 327 -5.99 26.81 0.72
CA LYS A 327 -5.54 27.99 1.47
C LYS A 327 -5.54 29.30 0.67
N ARG A 328 -5.61 29.26 -0.66
CA ARG A 328 -5.73 30.46 -1.49
C ARG A 328 -7.11 31.10 -1.36
N THR A 329 -8.14 30.29 -1.14
CA THR A 329 -9.54 30.73 -1.00
C THR A 329 -10.01 30.76 0.44
N ASN A 330 -9.32 30.08 1.36
CA ASN A 330 -9.65 29.97 2.77
C ASN A 330 -8.41 30.38 3.60
N SER A 331 -8.29 31.68 3.89
CA SER A 331 -7.09 32.28 4.48
C SER A 331 -7.13 32.40 6.01
N GLY A 332 -8.24 32.01 6.66
CA GLY A 332 -8.33 31.96 8.12
C GLY A 332 -7.39 30.93 8.73
N GLU A 333 -6.82 31.24 9.88
CA GLU A 333 -5.82 30.38 10.54
C GLU A 333 -6.38 28.98 10.84
N ASP A 334 -7.65 28.89 11.24
CA ASP A 334 -8.34 27.65 11.58
C ASP A 334 -9.06 26.98 10.39
N ASP A 335 -9.14 27.62 9.24
CA ASP A 335 -9.91 27.13 8.09
C ASP A 335 -9.47 25.74 7.62
N ALA A 336 -8.16 25.46 7.70
CA ALA A 336 -7.60 24.15 7.32
C ALA A 336 -8.06 22.99 8.20
N TYR A 337 -8.67 23.29 9.35
CA TYR A 337 -9.16 22.32 10.33
C TYR A 337 -10.68 22.29 10.42
N ASP A 338 -11.37 22.97 9.50
CA ASP A 338 -12.84 23.04 9.40
C ASP A 338 -13.35 22.16 8.26
N LEU A 339 -13.93 21.01 8.60
CA LEU A 339 -14.47 20.06 7.62
C LEU A 339 -15.65 20.64 6.81
N ILE A 340 -16.40 21.62 7.35
CA ILE A 340 -17.48 22.28 6.61
C ILE A 340 -16.90 23.10 5.45
N LYS A 341 -15.81 23.83 5.69
CA LYS A 341 -15.11 24.58 4.64
C LYS A 341 -14.47 23.67 3.60
N TRP A 342 -13.90 22.57 4.05
CA TRP A 342 -13.38 21.56 3.14
C TRP A 342 -14.47 20.93 2.28
N HIS A 343 -15.65 20.65 2.86
CA HIS A 343 -16.78 20.15 2.08
C HIS A 343 -17.23 21.16 1.02
N ALA A 344 -17.35 22.45 1.39
CA ALA A 344 -17.70 23.51 0.44
C ALA A 344 -16.65 23.67 -0.68
N TYR A 345 -15.36 23.49 -0.37
CA TYR A 345 -14.28 23.53 -1.35
C TYR A 345 -14.30 22.33 -2.31
N GLU A 346 -14.68 21.14 -1.84
CA GLU A 346 -14.75 19.91 -2.63
C GLU A 346 -15.87 19.96 -3.69
N GLN A 347 -16.99 20.68 -3.43
CA GLN A 347 -18.12 20.85 -4.35
C GLN A 347 -17.81 21.81 -5.50
#